data_b0d1d08982d355a747b2f2d4122938f9
#
_entry.id   b0d1d08982d355a747b2f2d4122938f9
#
_cell.length_a   1.000
_cell.length_b   1.000
_cell.length_c   1.000
_cell.angle_alpha   90.00
_cell.angle_beta   90.00
_cell.angle_gamma   90.00
#
_symmetry.space_group_name_H-M   'P 1'
#
loop_
_entity.id
_entity.type
_entity.pdbx_description
1 polymer ?
#
loop_
_entity_poly.entity_id
_entity_poly.type
_entity_poly.pdbx_seq_one_letter_code
_entity_poly.pdbx_strand_id
1 'polypeptide(L)'
;MKKNYFLILFVVLAFFTSQFGFSQNNASSNTMQQNIAGLSIYPNPASSGKVFVYISSKDNLTKKIAIFDVLGKQIYTTVLTGRELNISNLSKGVYILKITENNISETRKLVIK
;
A
#
# COMPACT_ATOMS: atom_id res chain seq x y z
N MET A 1 53.19 6.71 -25.34
CA MET A 1 52.65 6.33 -24.05
C MET A 1 51.72 7.38 -23.43
N LYS A 2 51.95 8.64 -23.67
CA LYS A 2 51.07 9.68 -23.10
C LYS A 2 49.70 9.79 -23.75
N LYS A 3 49.47 9.21 -24.91
CA LYS A 3 48.19 9.31 -25.64
C LYS A 3 47.13 8.35 -25.14
N ASN A 4 47.50 7.28 -24.48
CA ASN A 4 46.54 6.28 -24.03
C ASN A 4 45.82 6.64 -22.74
N TYR A 5 46.39 7.55 -21.96
CA TYR A 5 45.78 7.96 -20.70
C TYR A 5 44.62 8.89 -20.90
N PHE A 6 44.62 9.69 -21.95
CA PHE A 6 43.48 10.56 -22.24
C PHE A 6 42.24 9.79 -22.68
N LEU A 7 42.42 8.72 -23.43
CA LEU A 7 41.31 7.86 -23.87
C LEU A 7 40.71 7.09 -22.68
N ILE A 8 41.54 6.58 -21.81
CA ILE A 8 41.12 5.87 -20.62
C ILE A 8 40.37 6.81 -19.66
N LEU A 9 40.88 8.02 -19.49
CA LEU A 9 40.23 9.03 -18.65
C LEU A 9 38.88 9.44 -19.22
N PHE A 10 38.76 9.57 -20.54
CA PHE A 10 37.52 9.92 -21.20
C PHE A 10 36.47 8.80 -21.10
N VAL A 11 36.89 7.56 -21.20
CA VAL A 11 36.02 6.39 -21.06
C VAL A 11 35.55 6.27 -19.61
N VAL A 12 36.40 6.50 -18.62
CA VAL A 12 36.04 6.48 -17.22
C VAL A 12 35.06 7.61 -16.88
N LEU A 13 35.25 8.79 -17.45
CA LEU A 13 34.33 9.92 -17.29
C LEU A 13 32.97 9.62 -17.94
N ALA A 14 32.95 8.98 -19.09
CA ALA A 14 31.71 8.59 -19.76
C ALA A 14 30.94 7.52 -18.96
N PHE A 15 31.65 6.65 -18.26
CA PHE A 15 31.02 5.66 -17.38
C PHE A 15 30.37 6.28 -16.16
N PHE A 16 30.93 7.35 -15.63
CA PHE A 16 30.35 7.99 -14.45
C PHE A 16 29.08 8.77 -14.75
N THR A 17 28.90 9.24 -15.97
CA THR A 17 27.71 10.02 -16.33
C THR A 17 26.48 9.18 -16.62
N SER A 18 26.66 7.90 -16.88
CA SER A 18 25.53 7.05 -17.23
C SER A 18 24.75 6.50 -16.02
N GLN A 19 25.23 6.73 -14.81
CA GLN A 19 24.59 6.17 -13.61
C GLN A 19 23.53 7.08 -12.96
N PHE A 20 23.43 8.33 -13.41
CA PHE A 20 22.55 9.29 -12.75
C PHE A 20 21.15 9.39 -13.37
N GLY A 21 20.86 8.65 -14.43
CA GLY A 21 19.65 8.87 -15.20
C GLY A 21 18.42 8.04 -14.84
N PHE A 22 18.55 7.03 -13.99
CA PHE A 22 17.47 6.04 -13.88
C PHE A 22 16.68 6.04 -12.58
N SER A 23 17.09 6.79 -11.59
CA SER A 23 16.43 6.72 -10.28
C SER A 23 15.18 7.61 -10.17
N GLN A 24 14.93 8.46 -11.14
CA GLN A 24 13.86 9.46 -11.01
C GLN A 24 12.52 9.05 -11.64
N ASN A 25 12.51 8.02 -12.47
CA ASN A 25 11.30 7.67 -13.20
C ASN A 25 10.32 6.79 -12.43
N ASN A 26 10.74 6.24 -11.32
CA ASN A 26 9.90 5.33 -10.57
C ASN A 26 9.12 5.99 -9.45
N ALA A 27 9.45 7.20 -9.09
CA ALA A 27 8.84 7.84 -7.93
C ALA A 27 7.54 8.56 -8.26
N SER A 28 7.31 8.92 -9.48
CA SER A 28 6.23 9.84 -9.79
C SER A 28 4.96 9.18 -10.30
N SER A 29 5.04 7.97 -10.77
CA SER A 29 3.89 7.38 -11.45
C SER A 29 3.02 6.51 -10.56
N ASN A 30 3.50 6.10 -9.41
CA ASN A 30 2.82 5.05 -8.65
C ASN A 30 2.27 5.50 -7.31
N THR A 31 2.45 6.75 -6.99
CA THR A 31 2.07 7.27 -5.68
C THR A 31 0.80 8.10 -5.71
N MET A 32 0.07 8.09 -6.78
CA MET A 32 -1.28 8.61 -6.71
C MET A 32 -2.07 7.70 -5.80
N GLN A 33 -2.15 8.08 -4.53
CA GLN A 33 -3.11 7.49 -3.62
C GLN A 33 -4.49 7.74 -4.21
N GLN A 34 -5.05 6.70 -4.77
CA GLN A 34 -6.42 6.74 -5.18
C GLN A 34 -7.26 6.62 -3.93
N ASN A 35 -8.25 7.46 -3.80
CA ASN A 35 -9.17 7.43 -2.68
C ASN A 35 -10.51 6.87 -3.14
N ILE A 36 -11.03 5.94 -2.36
CA ILE A 36 -12.39 5.44 -2.56
C ILE A 36 -13.35 6.45 -1.98
N ALA A 37 -14.24 6.99 -2.80
CA ALA A 37 -15.17 8.03 -2.37
C ALA A 37 -16.02 7.55 -1.19
N GLY A 38 -16.06 8.35 -0.12
CA GLY A 38 -16.87 8.08 1.05
C GLY A 38 -16.47 6.86 1.86
N LEU A 39 -15.24 6.38 1.71
CA LEU A 39 -14.77 5.22 2.45
C LEU A 39 -14.76 5.48 3.95
N SER A 40 -15.38 4.58 4.70
CA SER A 40 -15.51 4.66 6.16
C SER A 40 -15.32 3.28 6.77
N ILE A 41 -14.59 3.22 7.87
CA ILE A 41 -14.38 2.01 8.67
C ILE A 41 -14.79 2.32 10.10
N TYR A 42 -15.76 1.57 10.63
CA TYR A 42 -16.26 1.82 11.97
C TYR A 42 -16.72 0.52 12.65
N PRO A 43 -16.57 0.40 13.97
CA PRO A 43 -15.81 1.30 14.84
C PRO A 43 -14.31 1.17 14.58
N ASN A 44 -13.59 2.26 14.73
CA ASN A 44 -12.14 2.29 14.61
C ASN A 44 -11.59 3.40 15.51
N PRO A 45 -11.03 3.09 16.69
CA PRO A 45 -10.66 1.76 17.18
C PRO A 45 -11.84 0.83 17.44
N ALA A 46 -11.64 -0.46 17.17
CA ALA A 46 -12.59 -1.49 17.51
C ALA A 46 -12.22 -2.11 18.87
N SER A 47 -13.21 -2.43 19.69
CA SER A 47 -12.96 -3.12 20.96
C SER A 47 -12.61 -4.58 20.72
N SER A 48 -11.69 -5.13 21.49
CA SER A 48 -11.45 -6.56 21.49
C SER A 48 -12.74 -7.30 21.89
N GLY A 49 -13.04 -8.36 21.18
CA GLY A 49 -14.32 -9.05 21.34
C GLY A 49 -15.37 -8.65 20.32
N LYS A 50 -15.18 -7.56 19.58
CA LYS A 50 -15.99 -7.27 18.40
C LYS A 50 -15.77 -8.32 17.34
N VAL A 51 -16.86 -8.80 16.76
CA VAL A 51 -16.78 -9.79 15.66
C VAL A 51 -16.62 -9.09 14.33
N PHE A 52 -17.22 -7.93 14.16
CA PHE A 52 -17.24 -7.22 12.89
C PHE A 52 -16.82 -5.75 13.02
N VAL A 53 -16.13 -5.25 12.00
CA VAL A 53 -16.10 -3.84 11.67
C VAL A 53 -16.84 -3.64 10.35
N TYR A 54 -17.37 -2.45 10.15
CA TYR A 54 -18.14 -2.12 8.95
C TYR A 54 -17.31 -1.26 8.04
N ILE A 55 -17.24 -1.65 6.77
CA ILE A 55 -16.56 -0.90 5.72
C ILE A 55 -17.61 -0.46 4.72
N SER A 56 -17.80 0.85 4.60
CA SER A 56 -18.76 1.42 3.68
C SER A 56 -18.09 2.44 2.77
N SER A 57 -18.68 2.66 1.62
CA SER A 57 -18.26 3.67 0.66
C SER A 57 -19.50 4.31 0.06
N LYS A 58 -19.32 5.37 -0.74
CA LYS A 58 -20.43 6.04 -1.38
C LYS A 58 -21.27 5.08 -2.23
N ASP A 59 -20.62 4.23 -3.01
CA ASP A 59 -21.32 3.32 -3.92
C ASP A 59 -21.56 1.95 -3.34
N ASN A 60 -20.93 1.62 -2.22
CA ASN A 60 -21.05 0.34 -1.52
C ASN A 60 -20.90 -0.88 -2.45
N LEU A 61 -19.95 -0.81 -3.38
CA LEU A 61 -19.66 -1.90 -4.27
C LEU A 61 -18.87 -3.01 -3.55
N THR A 62 -18.79 -4.16 -4.18
CA THR A 62 -17.95 -5.26 -3.71
C THR A 62 -16.51 -4.80 -3.55
N LYS A 63 -15.90 -5.16 -2.43
CA LYS A 63 -14.55 -4.73 -2.07
C LYS A 63 -13.65 -5.93 -1.84
N LYS A 64 -12.43 -5.83 -2.30
CA LYS A 64 -11.38 -6.76 -1.94
C LYS A 64 -10.60 -6.17 -0.77
N ILE A 65 -10.45 -6.93 0.30
CA ILE A 65 -9.78 -6.49 1.52
C ILE A 65 -8.55 -7.36 1.73
N ALA A 66 -7.39 -6.73 1.85
CA ALA A 66 -6.17 -7.38 2.31
C ALA A 66 -5.75 -6.76 3.63
N ILE A 67 -5.46 -7.59 4.62
CA ILE A 67 -5.08 -7.15 5.96
C ILE A 67 -3.63 -7.50 6.19
N PHE A 68 -2.86 -6.50 6.60
CA PHE A 68 -1.43 -6.62 6.88
C PHE A 68 -1.17 -6.25 8.34
N ASP A 69 -0.15 -6.87 8.93
CA ASP A 69 0.36 -6.43 10.21
C ASP A 69 1.29 -5.20 10.03
N VAL A 70 1.79 -4.66 11.13
CA VAL A 70 2.65 -3.48 11.09
C VAL A 70 4.00 -3.74 10.43
N LEU A 71 4.40 -4.99 10.30
CA LEU A 71 5.64 -5.38 9.62
C LEU A 71 5.43 -5.56 8.11
N GLY A 72 4.21 -5.37 7.62
CA GLY A 72 3.88 -5.51 6.22
C GLY A 72 3.57 -6.93 5.78
N LYS A 73 3.43 -7.87 6.71
CA LYS A 73 3.05 -9.25 6.39
C LYS A 73 1.54 -9.31 6.17
N GLN A 74 1.14 -9.87 5.02
CA GLN A 74 -0.27 -10.12 4.75
C GLN A 74 -0.75 -11.30 5.59
N ILE A 75 -1.76 -11.07 6.42
CA ILE A 75 -2.29 -12.06 7.34
C ILE A 75 -3.64 -12.60 6.91
N TYR A 76 -4.39 -11.85 6.09
CA TYR A 76 -5.73 -12.27 5.68
C TYR A 76 -6.16 -11.50 4.45
N THR A 77 -6.90 -12.16 3.56
CA THR A 77 -7.57 -11.49 2.44
C THR A 77 -8.98 -12.03 2.30
N THR A 78 -9.91 -11.18 1.90
CA THR A 78 -11.28 -11.55 1.68
C THR A 78 -11.95 -10.63 0.68
N VAL A 79 -13.11 -11.04 0.19
CA VAL A 79 -13.96 -10.22 -0.65
C VAL A 79 -15.25 -9.93 0.12
N LEU A 80 -15.57 -8.65 0.26
CA LEU A 80 -16.81 -8.21 0.90
C LEU A 80 -17.84 -7.87 -0.15
N THR A 81 -18.95 -8.58 -0.15
CA THR A 81 -20.13 -8.20 -0.93
C THR A 81 -21.04 -7.24 -0.13
N GLY A 82 -20.96 -7.29 1.20
CA GLY A 82 -21.62 -6.39 2.11
C GLY A 82 -20.65 -5.44 2.78
N ARG A 83 -20.98 -5.00 3.98
CA ARG A 83 -20.18 -4.04 4.77
C ARG A 83 -19.39 -4.70 5.89
N GLU A 84 -19.69 -5.94 6.23
CA GLU A 84 -19.20 -6.59 7.43
C GLU A 84 -17.87 -7.27 7.18
N LEU A 85 -16.82 -6.80 7.82
CA LEU A 85 -15.52 -7.46 7.86
C LEU A 85 -15.38 -8.20 9.18
N ASN A 86 -15.20 -9.51 9.12
CA ASN A 86 -15.01 -10.32 10.32
C ASN A 86 -13.59 -10.13 10.83
N ILE A 87 -13.47 -9.65 12.06
CA ILE A 87 -12.18 -9.42 12.73
C ILE A 87 -11.98 -10.34 13.94
N SER A 88 -12.82 -11.34 14.10
CA SER A 88 -12.78 -12.21 15.29
C SER A 88 -11.47 -12.95 15.44
N ASN A 89 -10.75 -13.18 14.35
CA ASN A 89 -9.45 -13.85 14.37
C ASN A 89 -8.27 -12.89 14.57
N LEU A 90 -8.52 -11.60 14.68
CA LEU A 90 -7.47 -10.61 14.88
C LEU A 90 -7.30 -10.31 16.35
N SER A 91 -6.07 -10.35 16.84
CA SER A 91 -5.74 -9.97 18.19
C SER A 91 -5.65 -8.44 18.32
N LYS A 92 -5.57 -7.96 19.56
CA LYS A 92 -5.32 -6.54 19.82
C LYS A 92 -4.07 -6.07 19.07
N GLY A 93 -4.17 -4.94 18.45
CA GLY A 93 -3.02 -4.39 17.72
C GLY A 93 -3.44 -3.42 16.63
N VAL A 94 -2.46 -3.05 15.84
CA VAL A 94 -2.61 -2.15 14.70
C VAL A 94 -2.46 -2.96 13.42
N TYR A 95 -3.39 -2.76 12.50
CA TYR A 95 -3.42 -3.44 11.22
C TYR A 95 -3.56 -2.43 10.09
N ILE A 96 -3.07 -2.81 8.93
CA ILE A 96 -3.20 -2.01 7.71
C ILE A 96 -4.14 -2.75 6.78
N LEU A 97 -5.19 -2.08 6.37
CA LEU A 97 -6.16 -2.61 5.41
C LEU A 97 -5.90 -2.00 4.04
N LYS A 98 -5.69 -2.82 3.05
CA LYS A 98 -5.73 -2.40 1.66
C LYS A 98 -7.10 -2.75 1.10
N ILE A 99 -7.87 -1.74 0.75
CA ILE A 99 -9.25 -1.87 0.29
C ILE A 99 -9.29 -1.52 -1.18
N THR A 100 -9.81 -2.41 -2.00
CA THR A 100 -9.95 -2.20 -3.44
C THR A 100 -11.42 -2.27 -3.82
N GLU A 101 -11.93 -1.21 -4.41
CA GLU A 101 -13.28 -1.11 -4.94
C GLU A 101 -13.21 -0.52 -6.34
N ASN A 102 -13.78 -1.20 -7.32
CA ASN A 102 -13.83 -0.72 -8.71
C ASN A 102 -12.45 -0.28 -9.23
N ASN A 103 -11.43 -1.12 -9.02
CA ASN A 103 -10.04 -0.88 -9.41
C ASN A 103 -9.36 0.29 -8.70
N ILE A 104 -10.00 0.86 -7.68
CA ILE A 104 -9.42 1.91 -6.85
C ILE A 104 -9.01 1.28 -5.53
N SER A 105 -7.78 1.50 -5.11
CA SER A 105 -7.25 0.98 -3.85
C SER A 105 -6.96 2.11 -2.89
N GLU A 106 -7.35 1.93 -1.65
CA GLU A 106 -7.04 2.85 -0.56
C GLU A 106 -6.52 2.05 0.63
N THR A 107 -5.53 2.60 1.32
CA THR A 107 -4.95 2.00 2.52
C THR A 107 -5.46 2.72 3.75
N ARG A 108 -5.94 1.96 4.72
CA ARG A 108 -6.46 2.47 5.99
C ARG A 108 -5.88 1.71 7.16
N LYS A 109 -5.74 2.39 8.26
CA LYS A 109 -5.32 1.79 9.54
C LYS A 109 -6.53 1.32 10.33
N LEU A 110 -6.47 0.11 10.87
CA LEU A 110 -7.45 -0.42 11.80
C LEU A 110 -6.77 -0.69 13.14
N VAL A 111 -7.33 -0.18 14.21
CA VAL A 111 -6.83 -0.41 15.57
C VAL A 111 -7.84 -1.28 16.31
N ILE A 112 -7.35 -2.36 16.94
CA ILE A 112 -8.14 -3.23 17.81
C ILE A 112 -7.57 -3.10 19.21
N LYS A 113 -8.41 -2.62 20.12
CA LYS A 113 -8.04 -2.41 21.54
C LYS A 113 -8.46 -3.56 22.41
#